data_cf37a4fa0cd1b0a30a461d9d74bd35e2
#
_entry.id   cf37a4fa0cd1b0a30a461d9d74bd35e2
#
_cell.length_a   1.000
_cell.length_b   1.000
_cell.length_c   1.000
_cell.angle_alpha   90.00
_cell.angle_beta   90.00
_cell.angle_gamma   90.00
#
_symmetry.space_group_name_H-M   'P 1'
#
loop_
_entity.id
_entity.type
_entity.pdbx_description
1 polymer ?
#
loop_
_entity_poly.entity_id
_entity_poly.type
_entity_poly.pdbx_seq_one_letter_code
_entity_poly.pdbx_strand_id
1 'polypeptide(L)'
;MKILGPTEIGHGILIEYDAGHVSPDDNKKIISEMKNLDFSEDLILYAVLQKFDTPNKNGRIYPENLLKRENEKYQNLIKKGGALNELNHPSSSLIDLDRVSHSVLETYWDGKILMGKIKLFTSPGWRKMGIVSTKGDQAAMLIMNGATLGIS
;
A
#
# COMPACT_ATOMS: atom_id res chain seq x y z
N MET A 1 -6.12 -3.87 -24.60
CA MET A 1 -5.59 -3.07 -23.49
C MET A 1 -6.37 -1.77 -23.39
N LYS A 2 -6.83 -1.43 -22.19
CA LYS A 2 -7.64 -0.23 -21.98
C LYS A 2 -6.80 0.92 -21.42
N ILE A 3 -6.88 2.07 -22.07
CA ILE A 3 -6.29 3.32 -21.56
C ILE A 3 -7.42 4.13 -20.93
N LEU A 4 -7.25 4.52 -19.67
CA LEU A 4 -8.25 5.30 -18.96
C LEU A 4 -8.26 6.75 -19.43
N GLY A 5 -9.46 7.25 -19.75
CA GLY A 5 -9.67 8.65 -20.09
C GLY A 5 -9.85 9.54 -18.88
N PRO A 6 -9.84 10.88 -19.08
CA PRO A 6 -9.98 11.83 -17.98
C PRO A 6 -11.31 11.74 -17.23
N THR A 7 -12.34 11.19 -17.84
CA THR A 7 -13.68 11.03 -17.24
C THR A 7 -13.80 9.79 -16.35
N GLU A 8 -12.85 8.89 -16.43
CA GLU A 8 -12.82 7.67 -15.63
C GLU A 8 -11.99 7.83 -14.36
N ILE A 9 -12.05 9.00 -13.79
CA ILE A 9 -11.30 9.37 -12.64
C ILE A 9 -12.04 9.17 -11.36
N GLY A 10 -11.32 9.04 -10.34
CA GLY A 10 -11.80 8.99 -9.00
C GLY A 10 -10.76 8.36 -8.11
N HIS A 11 -11.15 8.05 -6.92
CA HIS A 11 -10.31 7.33 -5.98
C HIS A 11 -9.92 5.92 -6.47
N GLY A 12 -10.61 5.36 -7.46
CA GLY A 12 -10.38 4.00 -7.95
C GLY A 12 -9.04 3.77 -8.64
N ILE A 13 -8.36 4.82 -9.13
CA ILE A 13 -7.06 4.68 -9.78
C ILE A 13 -6.00 4.12 -8.82
N LEU A 14 -5.99 4.56 -7.58
CA LEU A 14 -5.01 4.11 -6.58
C LEU A 14 -5.44 2.85 -5.82
N ILE A 15 -6.65 2.36 -6.05
CA ILE A 15 -7.15 1.14 -5.41
C ILE A 15 -7.42 0.01 -6.40
N GLU A 16 -6.87 0.11 -7.62
CA GLU A 16 -7.06 -0.93 -8.63
C GLU A 16 -6.40 -2.25 -8.23
N TYR A 17 -7.06 -3.36 -8.55
CA TYR A 17 -6.57 -4.71 -8.30
C TYR A 17 -5.19 -4.96 -8.91
N ASP A 18 -4.34 -5.62 -8.16
CA ASP A 18 -3.00 -6.06 -8.59
C ASP A 18 -2.09 -4.93 -9.10
N ALA A 19 -2.46 -3.68 -8.86
CA ALA A 19 -1.64 -2.55 -9.27
C ALA A 19 -0.54 -2.24 -8.25
N GLY A 20 -0.85 -2.37 -6.96
CA GLY A 20 0.08 -2.11 -5.87
C GLY A 20 0.55 -3.38 -5.16
N HIS A 21 1.75 -3.33 -4.61
CA HIS A 21 2.29 -4.42 -3.81
C HIS A 21 3.34 -3.91 -2.82
N VAL A 22 3.54 -4.68 -1.78
CA VAL A 22 4.66 -4.55 -0.84
C VAL A 22 5.42 -5.86 -0.82
N SER A 23 6.73 -5.80 -0.99
CA SER A 23 7.56 -7.00 -1.08
C SER A 23 8.68 -7.01 -0.05
N PRO A 24 9.14 -8.21 0.37
CA PRO A 24 10.32 -8.31 1.23
C PRO A 24 11.58 -7.74 0.58
N ASP A 25 11.74 -7.89 -0.74
CA ASP A 25 12.92 -7.42 -1.44
C ASP A 25 13.09 -5.91 -1.39
N ASP A 26 11.98 -5.15 -1.48
CA ASP A 26 12.00 -3.70 -1.40
C ASP A 26 12.22 -3.19 0.04
N ASN A 27 12.16 -4.08 1.02
CA ASN A 27 12.20 -3.75 2.44
C ASN A 27 13.24 -4.57 3.23
N LYS A 28 14.27 -5.08 2.57
CA LYS A 28 15.29 -5.99 3.17
C LYS A 28 15.90 -5.44 4.45
N LYS A 29 16.27 -4.17 4.45
CA LYS A 29 16.91 -3.54 5.62
C LYS A 29 15.94 -3.48 6.79
N ILE A 30 14.70 -3.08 6.54
CA ILE A 30 13.67 -2.96 7.57
C ILE A 30 13.37 -4.34 8.16
N ILE A 31 13.17 -5.35 7.30
CA ILE A 31 12.90 -6.72 7.74
C ILE A 31 14.05 -7.27 8.58
N SER A 32 15.29 -7.00 8.18
CA SER A 32 16.48 -7.42 8.94
C SER A 32 16.49 -6.78 10.34
N GLU A 33 16.15 -5.51 10.44
CA GLU A 33 16.07 -4.80 11.72
C GLU A 33 14.92 -5.33 12.59
N MET A 34 13.79 -5.70 11.98
CA MET A 34 12.62 -6.24 12.68
C MET A 34 12.91 -7.52 13.47
N LYS A 35 13.85 -8.34 12.99
CA LYS A 35 14.19 -9.60 13.66
C LYS A 35 14.91 -9.40 14.99
N ASN A 36 15.46 -8.22 15.23
CA ASN A 36 16.30 -7.89 16.37
C ASN A 36 15.67 -6.86 17.31
N LEU A 37 14.47 -6.35 17.00
CA LEU A 37 13.90 -5.23 17.72
C LEU A 37 12.75 -5.63 18.64
N ASP A 38 12.80 -5.07 19.84
CA ASP A 38 11.64 -4.89 20.69
C ASP A 38 10.86 -3.69 20.11
N PHE A 39 9.81 -3.96 19.37
CA PHE A 39 9.09 -2.94 18.63
C PHE A 39 8.26 -2.06 19.56
N SER A 40 8.79 -0.93 19.95
CA SER A 40 8.02 0.16 20.55
C SER A 40 7.37 1.08 19.50
N GLU A 41 7.79 0.98 18.23
CA GLU A 41 7.39 1.89 17.18
C GLU A 41 6.56 1.20 16.10
N ASP A 42 5.80 2.01 15.34
CA ASP A 42 5.01 1.55 14.21
C ASP A 42 5.89 1.00 13.09
N LEU A 43 5.42 -0.07 12.47
CA LEU A 43 6.13 -0.65 11.33
C LEU A 43 5.84 0.14 10.07
N ILE A 44 6.90 0.70 9.49
CA ILE A 44 6.83 1.47 8.25
C ILE A 44 7.56 0.71 7.14
N LEU A 45 6.87 0.50 6.03
CA LEU A 45 7.38 -0.19 4.86
C LEU A 45 7.22 0.68 3.61
N TYR A 46 7.91 0.28 2.54
CA TYR A 46 7.80 0.92 1.23
C TYR A 46 7.07 0.01 0.26
N ALA A 47 6.14 0.56 -0.49
CA ALA A 47 5.28 -0.17 -1.39
C ALA A 47 5.25 0.46 -2.78
N VAL A 48 5.06 -0.37 -3.79
CA VAL A 48 4.70 0.10 -5.14
C VAL A 48 3.20 0.30 -5.16
N LEU A 49 2.75 1.50 -5.52
CA LEU A 49 1.32 1.81 -5.62
C LEU A 49 0.81 1.66 -7.05
N GLN A 50 1.43 2.34 -8.00
CA GLN A 50 1.05 2.32 -9.42
C GLN A 50 2.26 2.61 -10.30
N LYS A 51 2.10 2.38 -11.62
CA LYS A 51 3.07 2.78 -12.64
C LYS A 51 2.33 3.50 -13.75
N PHE A 52 2.87 4.61 -14.24
CA PHE A 52 2.27 5.26 -15.41
C PHE A 52 2.87 4.76 -16.72
N ASP A 53 2.14 4.91 -17.82
CA ASP A 53 2.52 4.53 -19.18
C ASP A 53 2.97 3.06 -19.32
N THR A 54 2.55 2.21 -18.40
CA THR A 54 2.93 0.79 -18.35
C THR A 54 1.70 -0.05 -18.10
N PRO A 55 1.47 -1.14 -18.84
CA PRO A 55 0.34 -2.03 -18.58
C PRO A 55 0.46 -2.68 -17.19
N ASN A 56 -0.61 -2.64 -16.42
CA ASN A 56 -0.69 -3.39 -15.17
C ASN A 56 -1.22 -4.82 -15.42
N LYS A 57 -1.36 -5.61 -14.37
CA LYS A 57 -1.84 -6.99 -14.47
C LYS A 57 -3.27 -7.10 -15.03
N ASN A 58 -4.06 -6.05 -14.91
CA ASN A 58 -5.40 -5.98 -15.48
C ASN A 58 -5.41 -5.50 -16.94
N GLY A 59 -4.24 -5.29 -17.55
CA GLY A 59 -4.11 -4.83 -18.92
C GLY A 59 -4.44 -3.36 -19.12
N ARG A 60 -4.47 -2.55 -18.07
CA ARG A 60 -4.75 -1.12 -18.13
C ARG A 60 -3.48 -0.30 -18.12
N ILE A 61 -3.52 0.83 -18.80
CA ILE A 61 -2.43 1.81 -18.82
C ILE A 61 -2.96 3.12 -18.25
N TYR A 62 -2.27 3.63 -17.23
CA TYR A 62 -2.55 4.95 -16.68
C TYR A 62 -1.56 5.96 -17.29
N PRO A 63 -2.04 6.96 -18.06
CA PRO A 63 -1.15 8.01 -18.59
C PRO A 63 -0.49 8.79 -17.45
N GLU A 64 0.72 9.28 -17.69
CA GLU A 64 1.51 10.03 -16.71
C GLU A 64 0.74 11.19 -16.10
N ASN A 65 0.16 12.05 -16.94
CA ASN A 65 -0.57 13.24 -16.49
C ASN A 65 -1.80 12.88 -15.67
N LEU A 66 -2.49 11.80 -16.01
CA LEU A 66 -3.65 11.33 -15.25
C LEU A 66 -3.22 10.85 -13.85
N LEU A 67 -2.20 10.01 -13.79
CA LEU A 67 -1.75 9.45 -12.52
C LEU A 67 -1.17 10.53 -11.60
N LYS A 68 -0.41 11.47 -12.16
CA LYS A 68 0.13 12.61 -11.39
C LYS A 68 -0.98 13.49 -10.82
N ARG A 69 -2.01 13.76 -11.60
CA ARG A 69 -3.17 14.51 -11.12
C ARG A 69 -3.90 13.80 -10.00
N GLU A 70 -4.14 12.51 -10.14
CA GLU A 70 -4.82 11.73 -9.11
C GLU A 70 -3.96 11.61 -7.83
N ASN A 71 -2.65 11.51 -7.98
CA ASN A 71 -1.75 11.52 -6.84
C ASN A 71 -1.80 12.86 -6.07
N GLU A 72 -1.90 13.98 -6.78
CA GLU A 72 -2.07 15.29 -6.13
C GLU A 72 -3.36 15.36 -5.30
N LYS A 73 -4.47 14.84 -5.84
CA LYS A 73 -5.73 14.74 -5.10
C LYS A 73 -5.61 13.84 -3.88
N TYR A 74 -4.87 12.75 -4.02
CA TYR A 74 -4.65 11.79 -2.94
C TYR A 74 -3.90 12.41 -1.76
N GLN A 75 -3.06 13.43 -1.99
CA GLN A 75 -2.35 14.13 -0.91
C GLN A 75 -3.32 14.74 0.11
N ASN A 76 -4.48 15.22 -0.31
CA ASN A 76 -5.48 15.75 0.60
C ASN A 76 -6.02 14.67 1.54
N LEU A 77 -6.24 13.46 1.02
CA LEU A 77 -6.69 12.33 1.80
C LEU A 77 -5.61 11.89 2.82
N ILE A 78 -4.36 11.86 2.40
CA ILE A 78 -3.23 11.56 3.27
C ILE A 78 -3.14 12.56 4.43
N LYS A 79 -3.23 13.85 4.13
CA LYS A 79 -3.15 14.92 5.13
C LYS A 79 -4.26 14.84 6.18
N LYS A 80 -5.43 14.35 5.79
CA LYS A 80 -6.58 14.19 6.68
C LYS A 80 -6.55 12.88 7.47
N GLY A 81 -5.53 12.04 7.27
CA GLY A 81 -5.45 10.74 7.90
C GLY A 81 -6.42 9.70 7.35
N GLY A 82 -7.00 9.98 6.16
CA GLY A 82 -8.01 9.11 5.54
C GLY A 82 -7.50 8.15 4.48
N ALA A 83 -6.18 8.05 4.29
CA ALA A 83 -5.58 7.13 3.33
C ALA A 83 -5.46 5.71 3.90
N LEU A 84 -6.59 5.15 4.33
CA LEU A 84 -6.70 3.81 4.91
C LEU A 84 -6.80 2.76 3.82
N ASN A 85 -6.13 1.63 4.03
CA ASN A 85 -6.03 0.57 3.03
C ASN A 85 -6.26 -0.81 3.65
N GLU A 86 -6.66 -1.76 2.79
CA GLU A 86 -6.98 -3.13 3.19
C GLU A 86 -5.98 -4.11 2.59
N LEU A 87 -5.83 -5.26 3.23
CA LEU A 87 -5.14 -6.40 2.63
C LEU A 87 -6.02 -7.04 1.57
N ASN A 88 -5.36 -7.60 0.56
CA ASN A 88 -6.00 -8.17 -0.61
C ASN A 88 -6.80 -7.09 -1.36
N HIS A 89 -7.57 -7.52 -2.34
CA HIS A 89 -8.31 -6.59 -3.16
C HIS A 89 -9.74 -6.46 -2.63
N PRO A 90 -10.14 -5.25 -2.20
CA PRO A 90 -11.51 -5.06 -1.74
C PRO A 90 -12.48 -5.23 -2.91
N SER A 91 -13.66 -5.76 -2.62
CA SER A 91 -14.72 -5.88 -3.60
C SER A 91 -15.43 -4.55 -3.89
N SER A 92 -15.10 -3.52 -3.13
CA SER A 92 -15.73 -2.20 -3.18
C SER A 92 -14.69 -1.11 -2.99
N SER A 93 -14.97 0.09 -3.48
CA SER A 93 -14.17 1.27 -3.21
C SER A 93 -14.42 1.87 -1.81
N LEU A 94 -15.41 1.37 -1.09
CA LEU A 94 -15.68 1.75 0.28
C LEU A 94 -14.73 1.01 1.22
N ILE A 95 -14.22 1.73 2.21
CA ILE A 95 -13.32 1.16 3.22
C ILE A 95 -14.13 0.38 4.25
N ASP A 96 -13.77 -0.88 4.45
CA ASP A 96 -14.26 -1.71 5.53
C ASP A 96 -13.26 -1.65 6.69
N LEU A 97 -13.64 -1.00 7.77
CA LEU A 97 -12.77 -0.79 8.93
C LEU A 97 -12.29 -2.11 9.57
N ASP A 98 -13.07 -3.17 9.46
CA ASP A 98 -12.67 -4.48 9.98
C ASP A 98 -11.54 -5.13 9.16
N ARG A 99 -11.29 -4.61 7.96
CA ARG A 99 -10.27 -5.13 7.04
C ARG A 99 -9.07 -4.21 6.87
N VAL A 100 -9.10 -3.02 7.46
CA VAL A 100 -8.00 -2.06 7.36
C VAL A 100 -6.74 -2.65 7.98
N SER A 101 -5.64 -2.61 7.24
CA SER A 101 -4.34 -3.15 7.68
C SER A 101 -3.25 -2.09 7.75
N HIS A 102 -3.36 -1.04 6.95
CA HIS A 102 -2.32 -0.03 6.85
C HIS A 102 -2.86 1.30 6.34
N SER A 103 -2.05 2.33 6.46
CA SER A 103 -2.31 3.63 5.84
C SER A 103 -1.11 4.08 5.02
N VAL A 104 -1.37 4.91 4.00
CA VAL A 104 -0.31 5.58 3.24
C VAL A 104 0.02 6.89 3.95
N LEU A 105 1.28 7.06 4.31
CA LEU A 105 1.78 8.27 4.98
C LEU A 105 2.26 9.33 3.99
N GLU A 106 2.92 8.90 2.93
CA GLU A 106 3.39 9.78 1.87
C GLU A 106 3.56 8.98 0.58
N THR A 107 3.57 9.69 -0.54
CA THR A 107 3.88 9.12 -1.85
C THR A 107 5.06 9.85 -2.47
N TYR A 108 5.81 9.17 -3.31
CA TYR A 108 6.92 9.75 -4.06
C TYR A 108 7.12 8.99 -5.37
N TRP A 109 7.82 9.64 -6.31
CA TRP A 109 8.07 9.06 -7.62
C TRP A 109 9.45 8.43 -7.68
N ASP A 110 9.50 7.22 -8.24
CA ASP A 110 10.73 6.55 -8.63
C ASP A 110 10.60 6.24 -10.13
N GLY A 111 11.08 7.15 -10.97
CA GLY A 111 10.84 7.09 -12.42
C GLY A 111 9.36 7.08 -12.73
N LYS A 112 8.89 6.01 -13.37
CA LYS A 112 7.47 5.82 -13.72
C LYS A 112 6.64 5.23 -12.58
N ILE A 113 7.27 4.89 -11.47
CA ILE A 113 6.65 4.19 -10.36
C ILE A 113 6.22 5.19 -9.30
N LEU A 114 4.95 5.13 -8.91
CA LEU A 114 4.46 5.81 -7.72
C LEU A 114 4.69 4.89 -6.52
N MET A 115 5.61 5.29 -5.66
CA MET A 115 5.91 4.59 -4.42
C MET A 115 5.11 5.17 -3.27
N GLY A 116 4.81 4.34 -2.30
CA GLY A 116 4.17 4.76 -1.06
C GLY A 116 4.98 4.35 0.15
N LYS A 117 5.04 5.23 1.14
CA LYS A 117 5.48 4.91 2.47
C LYS A 117 4.25 4.54 3.27
N ILE A 118 4.17 3.30 3.73
CA ILE A 118 3.00 2.77 4.41
C ILE A 118 3.30 2.44 5.87
N LYS A 119 2.30 2.63 6.71
CA LYS A 119 2.35 2.28 8.12
C LYS A 119 1.41 1.10 8.35
N LEU A 120 1.94 -0.02 8.81
CA LEU A 120 1.12 -1.16 9.21
C LEU A 120 0.57 -0.93 10.62
N PHE A 121 -0.72 -1.21 10.79
CA PHE A 121 -1.39 -1.11 12.10
C PHE A 121 -1.13 -2.37 12.90
N THR A 122 0.04 -2.45 13.53
CA THR A 122 0.44 -3.59 14.35
C THR A 122 0.05 -3.38 15.81
N SER A 123 -0.27 -4.49 16.47
CA SER A 123 -0.65 -4.48 17.89
C SER A 123 0.58 -4.60 18.81
N PRO A 124 0.47 -4.13 20.06
CA PRO A 124 1.52 -4.37 21.06
C PRO A 124 1.81 -5.85 21.29
N GLY A 125 0.79 -6.70 21.22
CA GLY A 125 0.94 -8.15 21.38
C GLY A 125 1.80 -8.76 20.29
N TRP A 126 1.64 -8.32 19.05
CA TRP A 126 2.50 -8.76 17.95
C TRP A 126 3.93 -8.25 18.12
N ARG A 127 4.09 -6.99 18.43
CA ARG A 127 5.41 -6.36 18.57
C ARG A 127 6.24 -6.96 19.70
N LYS A 128 5.60 -7.35 20.79
CA LYS A 128 6.29 -7.91 21.98
C LYS A 128 6.41 -9.43 21.95
N MET A 129 5.40 -10.12 21.46
CA MET A 129 5.27 -11.58 21.62
C MET A 129 4.95 -12.32 20.33
N GLY A 130 4.82 -11.62 19.18
CA GLY A 130 4.49 -12.23 17.91
C GLY A 130 3.05 -12.72 17.78
N ILE A 131 2.15 -12.25 18.65
CA ILE A 131 0.75 -12.65 18.62
C ILE A 131 -0.01 -11.83 17.57
N VAL A 132 -0.58 -12.50 16.58
CA VAL A 132 -1.36 -11.87 15.51
C VAL A 132 -2.79 -11.64 15.97
N SER A 133 -3.20 -10.37 16.03
CA SER A 133 -4.57 -9.99 16.40
C SER A 133 -5.21 -8.98 15.43
N THR A 134 -4.42 -8.26 14.65
CA THR A 134 -4.92 -7.28 13.66
C THR A 134 -4.57 -7.70 12.24
N LYS A 135 -5.19 -7.06 11.26
CA LYS A 135 -4.82 -7.27 9.85
C LYS A 135 -3.41 -6.74 9.55
N GLY A 136 -2.99 -5.69 10.24
CA GLY A 136 -1.61 -5.20 10.18
C GLY A 136 -0.61 -6.21 10.73
N ASP A 137 -0.93 -6.88 11.84
CA ASP A 137 -0.12 -7.96 12.39
C ASP A 137 0.01 -9.11 11.40
N GLN A 138 -1.09 -9.49 10.75
CA GLN A 138 -1.09 -10.55 9.75
C GLN A 138 -0.19 -10.19 8.57
N ALA A 139 -0.28 -8.95 8.08
CA ALA A 139 0.57 -8.46 7.00
C ALA A 139 2.05 -8.49 7.40
N ALA A 140 2.37 -8.02 8.59
CA ALA A 140 3.73 -8.01 9.10
C ALA A 140 4.31 -9.42 9.18
N MET A 141 3.56 -10.36 9.71
CA MET A 141 3.96 -11.77 9.80
C MET A 141 4.23 -12.37 8.43
N LEU A 142 3.36 -12.12 7.45
CA LEU A 142 3.50 -12.66 6.11
C LEU A 142 4.73 -12.07 5.39
N ILE A 143 4.94 -10.77 5.48
CA ILE A 143 6.09 -10.11 4.84
C ILE A 143 7.40 -10.60 5.45
N MET A 144 7.46 -10.74 6.77
CA MET A 144 8.64 -11.29 7.46
C MET A 144 8.96 -12.72 7.04
N ASN A 145 7.97 -13.48 6.62
CA ASN A 145 8.14 -14.85 6.13
C ASN A 145 8.31 -14.92 4.60
N GLY A 146 8.56 -13.80 3.95
CA GLY A 146 8.93 -13.76 2.54
C GLY A 146 7.77 -13.54 1.57
N ALA A 147 6.56 -13.27 2.05
CA ALA A 147 5.41 -13.04 1.18
C ALA A 147 5.43 -11.65 0.56
N THR A 148 5.02 -11.55 -0.70
CA THR A 148 4.67 -10.29 -1.36
C THR A 148 3.16 -10.13 -1.30
N LEU A 149 2.70 -8.99 -0.80
CA LEU A 149 1.27 -8.74 -0.61
C LEU A 149 0.76 -7.73 -1.61
N GLY A 150 -0.42 -8.00 -2.20
CA GLY A 150 -1.19 -7.02 -2.92
C GLY A 150 -1.80 -6.02 -1.93
N ILE A 151 -1.81 -4.76 -2.31
CA ILE A 151 -2.39 -3.68 -1.50
C ILE A 151 -3.29 -2.79 -2.36
N SER A 152 -4.20 -2.10 -1.72
CA SER A 152 -5.06 -1.11 -2.39
C SER A 152 -5.44 0.02 -1.46
#